data_a18bc6873232b0a9c1eca68ef4835d00
#
_entry.id   a18bc6873232b0a9c1eca68ef4835d00
#
_cell.length_a   1.000
_cell.length_b   1.000
_cell.length_c   1.000
_cell.angle_alpha   90.00
_cell.angle_beta   90.00
_cell.angle_gamma   90.00
#
_symmetry.space_group_name_H-M   'P 1'
#
loop_
_entity.id
_entity.type
_entity.pdbx_description
1 polymer ?
#
loop_
_entity_poly.entity_id
_entity_poly.type
_entity_poly.pdbx_seq_one_letter_code
_entity_poly.pdbx_strand_id
1 'polypeptide(L)'
;GADIEEIKAMKKAEDYRVAIGKAHEIFARIEDMKIPVVAAIHGACMGGGCELILACDYRIASDDSATKIGLPEVKLGIIPGFGGCVRMPRALGYQAALDIIVQGKAVDSRKAEKLGLVDKVVHHSILEAKALEMAKDAALKGKRVKRFQPKGVMGNAMEMAPARAFIFSKWKEGTAKQTGGHYPAPL
;
A
#
# COMPACT_ATOMS: atom_id res chain seq x y z
N GLY A 1 10.12 7.42 -2.53
CA GLY A 1 8.93 8.11 -2.03
C GLY A 1 8.87 9.53 -2.54
N ALA A 2 7.84 10.26 -2.16
CA ALA A 2 7.77 11.70 -2.47
C ALA A 2 8.81 12.47 -1.65
N ASP A 3 9.35 13.53 -2.24
CA ASP A 3 10.25 14.44 -1.53
C ASP A 3 9.43 15.33 -0.59
N ILE A 4 9.72 15.24 0.71
CA ILE A 4 9.00 16.01 1.75
C ILE A 4 9.26 17.50 1.59
N GLU A 5 10.46 17.91 1.17
CA GLU A 5 10.78 19.33 0.96
C GLU A 5 10.03 19.90 -0.26
N GLU A 6 9.87 19.09 -1.32
CA GLU A 6 9.03 19.47 -2.45
C GLU A 6 7.57 19.65 -2.03
N ILE A 7 7.04 18.73 -1.20
CA ILE A 7 5.68 18.82 -0.66
C ILE A 7 5.53 20.09 0.19
N LYS A 8 6.48 20.40 1.06
CA LYS A 8 6.46 21.63 1.90
C LYS A 8 6.53 22.91 1.08
N ALA A 9 7.19 22.89 -0.09
CA ALA A 9 7.30 24.03 -0.98
C ALA A 9 6.00 24.37 -1.72
N MET A 10 5.09 23.40 -1.85
CA MET A 10 3.78 23.61 -2.47
C MET A 10 2.90 24.47 -1.56
N LYS A 11 2.42 25.61 -2.09
CA LYS A 11 1.61 26.57 -1.33
C LYS A 11 0.16 26.63 -1.77
N LYS A 12 -0.13 26.19 -2.99
CA LYS A 12 -1.47 26.27 -3.58
C LYS A 12 -2.06 24.87 -3.75
N ALA A 13 -3.36 24.74 -3.55
CA ALA A 13 -4.07 23.48 -3.77
C ALA A 13 -3.86 22.92 -5.19
N GLU A 14 -3.65 23.82 -6.17
CA GLU A 14 -3.40 23.43 -7.56
C GLU A 14 -2.04 22.74 -7.73
N ASP A 15 -1.00 23.17 -7.00
CA ASP A 15 0.32 22.51 -7.06
C ASP A 15 0.21 21.04 -6.61
N TYR A 16 -0.56 20.80 -5.53
CA TYR A 16 -0.84 19.42 -5.05
C TYR A 16 -1.66 18.63 -6.07
N ARG A 17 -2.68 19.22 -6.69
CA ARG A 17 -3.48 18.53 -7.71
C ARG A 17 -2.65 18.09 -8.89
N VAL A 18 -1.77 18.96 -9.38
CA VAL A 18 -0.87 18.65 -10.50
C VAL A 18 0.10 17.53 -10.12
N ALA A 19 0.75 17.61 -8.96
CA ALA A 19 1.69 16.60 -8.50
C ALA A 19 1.01 15.23 -8.29
N ILE A 20 -0.13 15.22 -7.61
CA ILE A 20 -0.92 14.00 -7.38
C ILE A 20 -1.41 13.42 -8.71
N GLY A 21 -1.92 14.26 -9.62
CA GLY A 21 -2.38 13.84 -10.95
C GLY A 21 -1.27 13.13 -11.75
N LYS A 22 -0.07 13.73 -11.79
CA LYS A 22 1.10 13.10 -12.44
C LYS A 22 1.46 11.75 -11.83
N ALA A 23 1.44 11.62 -10.50
CA ALA A 23 1.73 10.36 -9.84
C ALA A 23 0.67 9.29 -10.19
N HIS A 24 -0.61 9.67 -10.23
CA HIS A 24 -1.69 8.78 -10.65
C HIS A 24 -1.52 8.31 -12.10
N GLU A 25 -1.16 9.21 -13.01
CA GLU A 25 -0.88 8.88 -14.42
C GLU A 25 0.28 7.89 -14.55
N ILE A 26 1.39 8.12 -13.83
CA ILE A 26 2.55 7.23 -13.85
C ILE A 26 2.16 5.85 -13.29
N PHE A 27 1.45 5.79 -12.17
CA PHE A 27 1.07 4.51 -11.56
C PHE A 27 0.03 3.77 -12.40
N ALA A 28 -0.90 4.48 -13.04
CA ALA A 28 -1.83 3.87 -13.99
C ALA A 28 -1.07 3.27 -15.19
N ARG A 29 -0.05 3.98 -15.72
CA ARG A 29 0.80 3.43 -16.80
C ARG A 29 1.51 2.15 -16.37
N ILE A 30 1.96 2.04 -15.11
CA ILE A 30 2.56 0.79 -14.58
C ILE A 30 1.52 -0.33 -14.55
N GLU A 31 0.31 -0.04 -14.06
CA GLU A 31 -0.80 -1.00 -14.02
C GLU A 31 -1.22 -1.47 -15.43
N ASP A 32 -1.15 -0.57 -16.42
CA ASP A 32 -1.56 -0.83 -17.81
C ASP A 32 -0.45 -1.44 -18.68
N MET A 33 0.77 -1.61 -18.15
CA MET A 33 1.85 -2.26 -18.89
C MET A 33 1.45 -3.67 -19.30
N LYS A 34 1.71 -4.03 -20.56
CA LYS A 34 1.41 -5.38 -21.08
C LYS A 34 2.37 -6.45 -20.56
N ILE A 35 3.54 -6.05 -20.10
CA ILE A 35 4.52 -6.91 -19.45
C ILE A 35 4.34 -6.87 -17.93
N PRO A 36 4.55 -7.97 -17.21
CA PRO A 36 4.50 -7.99 -15.75
C PRO A 36 5.56 -7.10 -15.11
N VAL A 37 5.16 -6.34 -14.10
CA VAL A 37 6.05 -5.50 -13.31
C VAL A 37 6.23 -6.11 -11.93
N VAL A 38 7.48 -6.35 -11.53
CA VAL A 38 7.83 -6.93 -10.23
C VAL A 38 8.60 -5.90 -9.41
N ALA A 39 8.10 -5.58 -8.22
CA ALA A 39 8.82 -4.75 -7.25
C ALA A 39 9.73 -5.62 -6.39
N ALA A 40 11.03 -5.35 -6.41
CA ALA A 40 12.02 -5.91 -5.48
C ALA A 40 12.27 -4.91 -4.35
N ILE A 41 11.91 -5.28 -3.12
CA ILE A 41 11.82 -4.36 -1.99
C ILE A 41 12.93 -4.68 -0.99
N HIS A 42 13.79 -3.69 -0.72
CA HIS A 42 14.81 -3.75 0.32
C HIS A 42 14.84 -2.41 1.08
N GLY A 43 14.98 -2.49 2.40
CA GLY A 43 14.95 -1.30 3.25
C GLY A 43 13.58 -0.66 3.40
N ALA A 44 13.54 0.66 3.65
CA ALA A 44 12.31 1.39 3.91
C ALA A 44 11.50 1.65 2.62
N CYS A 45 10.32 1.05 2.53
CA CYS A 45 9.35 1.25 1.45
C CYS A 45 8.10 1.93 2.01
N MET A 46 8.16 3.24 2.16
CA MET A 46 7.19 4.05 2.88
C MET A 46 6.48 5.06 1.98
N GLY A 47 5.22 5.39 2.33
CA GLY A 47 4.47 6.44 1.65
C GLY A 47 4.35 6.20 0.14
N GLY A 48 4.70 7.17 -0.67
CA GLY A 48 4.67 7.05 -2.14
C GLY A 48 5.45 5.85 -2.68
N GLY A 49 6.51 5.38 -2.00
CA GLY A 49 7.21 4.13 -2.35
C GLY A 49 6.32 2.91 -2.14
N CYS A 50 5.55 2.89 -1.06
CA CYS A 50 4.55 1.85 -0.82
C CYS A 50 3.41 1.92 -1.85
N GLU A 51 2.99 3.12 -2.23
CA GLU A 51 1.96 3.32 -3.25
C GLU A 51 2.43 2.85 -4.64
N LEU A 52 3.72 3.08 -4.97
CA LEU A 52 4.34 2.60 -6.21
C LEU A 52 4.32 1.07 -6.29
N ILE A 53 4.75 0.37 -5.24
CA ILE A 53 4.77 -1.10 -5.25
C ILE A 53 3.36 -1.71 -5.32
N LEU A 54 2.36 -0.99 -4.83
CA LEU A 54 0.95 -1.41 -4.95
C LEU A 54 0.43 -1.32 -6.39
N ALA A 55 1.04 -0.50 -7.24
CA ALA A 55 0.75 -0.46 -8.67
C ALA A 55 1.45 -1.58 -9.47
N CYS A 56 2.47 -2.25 -8.89
CA CYS A 56 3.14 -3.38 -9.52
C CYS A 56 2.29 -4.66 -9.43
N ASP A 57 2.48 -5.57 -10.40
CA ASP A 57 1.76 -6.84 -10.44
C ASP A 57 2.21 -7.79 -9.32
N TYR A 58 3.52 -7.81 -9.04
CA TYR A 58 4.14 -8.67 -8.03
C TYR A 58 5.08 -7.87 -7.13
N ARG A 59 5.23 -8.35 -5.91
CA ARG A 59 6.08 -7.73 -4.87
C ARG A 59 6.86 -8.82 -4.16
N ILE A 60 8.18 -8.70 -4.18
CA ILE A 60 9.09 -9.57 -3.42
C ILE A 60 9.91 -8.70 -2.48
N ALA A 61 10.05 -9.10 -1.23
CA ALA A 61 10.77 -8.33 -0.22
C ALA A 61 11.95 -9.10 0.35
N SER A 62 12.97 -8.39 0.79
CA SER A 62 14.05 -8.98 1.57
C SER A 62 13.61 -9.24 3.01
N ASP A 63 14.21 -10.23 3.65
CA ASP A 63 14.04 -10.56 5.07
C ASP A 63 14.86 -9.64 6.00
N ASP A 64 15.57 -8.67 5.45
CA ASP A 64 16.34 -7.70 6.21
C ASP A 64 15.48 -6.95 7.22
N SER A 65 15.97 -6.75 8.42
CA SER A 65 15.28 -6.04 9.51
C SER A 65 14.97 -4.58 9.17
N ALA A 66 15.77 -3.95 8.29
CA ALA A 66 15.53 -2.61 7.77
C ALA A 66 14.36 -2.55 6.78
N THR A 67 13.90 -3.70 6.24
CA THR A 67 12.78 -3.73 5.32
C THR A 67 11.46 -3.50 6.08
N LYS A 68 10.90 -2.31 5.85
CA LYS A 68 9.63 -1.86 6.42
C LYS A 68 8.76 -1.28 5.33
N ILE A 69 7.49 -1.69 5.30
CA ILE A 69 6.54 -1.30 4.27
C ILE A 69 5.31 -0.69 4.93
N GLY A 70 4.88 0.48 4.50
CA GLY A 70 3.71 1.13 5.11
C GLY A 70 3.37 2.50 4.53
N LEU A 71 2.27 3.05 5.05
CA LEU A 71 1.71 4.34 4.66
C LEU A 71 1.66 5.27 5.91
N PRO A 72 2.76 5.98 6.23
CA PRO A 72 2.85 6.80 7.43
C PRO A 72 2.26 8.20 7.28
N GLU A 73 1.62 8.53 6.16
CA GLU A 73 1.13 9.86 5.78
C GLU A 73 0.29 10.52 6.87
N VAL A 74 -0.54 9.73 7.55
CA VAL A 74 -1.38 10.23 8.64
C VAL A 74 -0.57 10.88 9.77
N LYS A 75 0.68 10.45 10.00
CA LYS A 75 1.57 11.04 11.00
C LYS A 75 2.06 12.44 10.61
N LEU A 76 1.91 12.79 9.34
CA LEU A 76 2.25 14.11 8.79
C LEU A 76 1.01 15.00 8.59
N GLY A 77 -0.17 14.54 9.03
CA GLY A 77 -1.43 15.29 8.86
C GLY A 77 -2.04 15.20 7.46
N ILE A 78 -1.57 14.28 6.62
CA ILE A 78 -2.04 14.06 5.27
C ILE A 78 -2.51 12.60 5.09
N ILE A 79 -3.08 12.29 3.93
CA ILE A 79 -3.48 10.93 3.55
C ILE A 79 -2.63 10.45 2.38
N PRO A 80 -2.51 9.13 2.15
CA PRO A 80 -1.85 8.57 0.96
C PRO A 80 -2.51 9.12 -0.31
N GLY A 81 -1.77 9.97 -1.05
CA GLY A 81 -2.31 10.73 -2.19
C GLY A 81 -2.13 10.07 -3.54
N PHE A 82 -1.23 9.09 -3.67
CA PHE A 82 -0.91 8.45 -4.96
C PHE A 82 -1.66 7.15 -5.21
N GLY A 83 -2.76 6.93 -4.47
CA GLY A 83 -3.68 5.82 -4.66
C GLY A 83 -3.58 4.71 -3.63
N GLY A 84 -2.79 4.88 -2.56
CA GLY A 84 -2.65 3.91 -1.47
C GLY A 84 -3.97 3.59 -0.78
N CYS A 85 -4.81 4.61 -0.56
CA CYS A 85 -6.15 4.45 0.01
C CYS A 85 -7.09 3.59 -0.85
N VAL A 86 -6.81 3.42 -2.14
CA VAL A 86 -7.59 2.59 -3.06
C VAL A 86 -6.93 1.22 -3.27
N ARG A 87 -5.62 1.21 -3.54
CA ARG A 87 -4.90 -0.02 -3.89
C ARG A 87 -4.67 -0.94 -2.70
N MET A 88 -4.38 -0.37 -1.52
CA MET A 88 -4.12 -1.20 -0.34
C MET A 88 -5.35 -2.01 0.11
N PRO A 89 -6.57 -1.46 0.23
CA PRO A 89 -7.75 -2.26 0.51
C PRO A 89 -8.04 -3.34 -0.54
N ARG A 90 -7.76 -3.06 -1.82
CA ARG A 90 -7.88 -4.05 -2.89
C ARG A 90 -6.87 -5.19 -2.78
N ALA A 91 -5.70 -4.93 -2.20
CA ALA A 91 -4.65 -5.94 -2.00
C ALA A 91 -4.82 -6.74 -0.72
N LEU A 92 -5.29 -6.14 0.38
CA LEU A 92 -5.27 -6.72 1.72
C LEU A 92 -6.66 -6.93 2.35
N GLY A 93 -7.72 -6.36 1.76
CA GLY A 93 -9.03 -6.18 2.43
C GLY A 93 -9.05 -4.96 3.34
N TYR A 94 -10.25 -4.57 3.76
CA TYR A 94 -10.45 -3.29 4.48
C TYR A 94 -9.79 -3.27 5.86
N GLN A 95 -9.90 -4.35 6.63
CA GLN A 95 -9.41 -4.36 8.01
C GLN A 95 -7.89 -4.17 8.09
N ALA A 96 -7.12 -4.95 7.33
CA ALA A 96 -5.67 -4.85 7.32
C ALA A 96 -5.18 -3.54 6.71
N ALA A 97 -5.89 -3.03 5.69
CA ALA A 97 -5.58 -1.75 5.06
C ALA A 97 -5.78 -0.58 6.03
N LEU A 98 -6.89 -0.55 6.77
CA LEU A 98 -7.17 0.49 7.77
C LEU A 98 -6.11 0.52 8.87
N ASP A 99 -5.64 -0.64 9.34
CA ASP A 99 -4.56 -0.72 10.31
C ASP A 99 -3.28 -0.02 9.84
N ILE A 100 -2.94 -0.15 8.56
CA ILE A 100 -1.73 0.46 7.98
C ILE A 100 -1.98 1.95 7.70
N ILE A 101 -3.10 2.30 7.07
CA ILE A 101 -3.40 3.66 6.61
C ILE A 101 -3.71 4.58 7.78
N VAL A 102 -4.69 4.22 8.63
CA VAL A 102 -5.22 5.10 9.67
C VAL A 102 -4.27 5.23 10.86
N GLN A 103 -3.51 4.18 11.16
CA GLN A 103 -2.50 4.23 12.23
C GLN A 103 -1.11 4.63 11.73
N GLY A 104 -0.91 4.75 10.42
CA GLY A 104 0.40 5.06 9.84
C GLY A 104 1.45 4.00 10.19
N LYS A 105 1.03 2.74 10.37
CA LYS A 105 1.93 1.64 10.75
C LYS A 105 2.77 1.18 9.57
N ALA A 106 4.03 0.87 9.86
CA ALA A 106 4.86 0.06 8.98
C ALA A 106 4.87 -1.39 9.47
N VAL A 107 4.90 -2.32 8.54
CA VAL A 107 5.04 -3.75 8.79
C VAL A 107 6.38 -4.24 8.28
N ASP A 108 6.97 -5.23 8.94
CA ASP A 108 8.13 -5.94 8.43
C ASP A 108 7.76 -6.85 7.25
N SER A 109 8.76 -7.35 6.54
CA SER A 109 8.57 -8.17 5.35
C SER A 109 7.75 -9.44 5.62
N ARG A 110 7.97 -10.13 6.73
CA ARG A 110 7.24 -11.37 7.09
C ARG A 110 5.77 -11.09 7.39
N LYS A 111 5.48 -10.00 8.09
CA LYS A 111 4.11 -9.57 8.33
C LYS A 111 3.44 -9.11 7.03
N ALA A 112 4.18 -8.41 6.17
CA ALA A 112 3.70 -8.02 4.84
C ALA A 112 3.32 -9.22 3.98
N GLU A 113 4.11 -10.31 4.01
CA GLU A 113 3.80 -11.57 3.33
C GLU A 113 2.55 -12.23 3.89
N LYS A 114 2.43 -12.35 5.21
CA LYS A 114 1.24 -12.91 5.88
C LYS A 114 -0.04 -12.15 5.54
N LEU A 115 0.04 -10.83 5.43
CA LEU A 115 -1.08 -9.97 5.05
C LEU A 115 -1.38 -10.04 3.54
N GLY A 116 -0.44 -10.52 2.72
CA GLY A 116 -0.54 -10.52 1.26
C GLY A 116 -0.12 -9.19 0.62
N LEU A 117 0.53 -8.30 1.39
CA LEU A 117 1.11 -7.06 0.85
C LEU A 117 2.30 -7.35 -0.06
N VAL A 118 3.09 -8.38 0.24
CA VAL A 118 4.11 -8.92 -0.65
C VAL A 118 3.81 -10.38 -0.97
N ASP A 119 4.29 -10.85 -2.11
CA ASP A 119 4.06 -12.21 -2.60
C ASP A 119 5.04 -13.21 -2.02
N LYS A 120 6.26 -12.74 -1.72
CA LYS A 120 7.36 -13.59 -1.23
C LYS A 120 8.36 -12.78 -0.44
N VAL A 121 8.94 -13.42 0.57
CA VAL A 121 10.10 -12.91 1.31
C VAL A 121 11.29 -13.82 1.07
N VAL A 122 12.45 -13.23 0.80
CA VAL A 122 13.70 -13.95 0.54
C VAL A 122 14.87 -13.27 1.24
N HIS A 123 15.98 -13.98 1.41
CA HIS A 123 17.21 -13.39 1.91
C HIS A 123 17.69 -12.26 0.97
N HIS A 124 18.18 -11.16 1.54
CA HIS A 124 18.53 -9.97 0.77
C HIS A 124 19.55 -10.25 -0.36
N SER A 125 20.51 -11.17 -0.14
CA SER A 125 21.55 -11.50 -1.13
C SER A 125 21.01 -12.14 -2.41
N ILE A 126 19.80 -12.71 -2.39
CA ILE A 126 19.19 -13.35 -3.57
C ILE A 126 17.95 -12.61 -4.05
N LEU A 127 17.67 -11.43 -3.49
CA LEU A 127 16.45 -10.68 -3.80
C LEU A 127 16.32 -10.37 -5.29
N GLU A 128 17.35 -9.82 -5.89
CA GLU A 128 17.36 -9.45 -7.31
C GLU A 128 17.19 -10.68 -8.22
N ALA A 129 17.95 -11.74 -7.97
CA ALA A 129 17.84 -12.98 -8.73
C ALA A 129 16.43 -13.58 -8.66
N LYS A 130 15.81 -13.56 -7.46
CA LYS A 130 14.45 -14.07 -7.26
C LYS A 130 13.36 -13.15 -7.83
N ALA A 131 13.59 -11.84 -7.86
CA ALA A 131 12.69 -10.91 -8.53
C ALA A 131 12.71 -11.14 -10.05
N LEU A 132 13.90 -11.36 -10.62
CA LEU A 132 14.05 -11.66 -12.05
C LEU A 132 13.41 -13.02 -12.43
N GLU A 133 13.59 -14.04 -11.59
CA GLU A 133 12.92 -15.34 -11.75
C GLU A 133 11.40 -15.16 -11.75
N MET A 134 10.87 -14.41 -10.78
CA MET A 134 9.44 -14.09 -10.67
C MET A 134 8.93 -13.33 -11.91
N ALA A 135 9.70 -12.39 -12.43
CA ALA A 135 9.33 -11.64 -13.62
C ALA A 135 9.27 -12.53 -14.87
N LYS A 136 10.24 -13.44 -15.04
CA LYS A 136 10.24 -14.43 -16.13
C LYS A 136 9.05 -15.37 -16.05
N ASP A 137 8.78 -15.93 -14.88
CA ASP A 137 7.63 -16.78 -14.63
C ASP A 137 6.30 -16.07 -14.90
N ALA A 138 6.20 -14.82 -14.46
CA ALA A 138 5.02 -14.00 -14.69
C ALA A 138 4.81 -13.69 -16.18
N ALA A 139 5.89 -13.46 -16.93
CA ALA A 139 5.82 -13.23 -18.36
C ALA A 139 5.29 -14.45 -19.12
N LEU A 140 5.63 -15.66 -18.68
CA LEU A 140 5.13 -16.91 -19.27
C LEU A 140 3.66 -17.19 -18.92
N LYS A 141 3.22 -16.83 -17.70
CA LYS A 141 1.86 -17.08 -17.19
C LYS A 141 0.86 -15.98 -17.50
N GLY A 142 1.32 -14.86 -18.02
CA GLY A 142 0.55 -13.65 -18.24
C GLY A 142 0.44 -12.78 -16.98
N LYS A 143 -0.03 -11.55 -17.19
CA LYS A 143 -0.19 -10.56 -16.13
C LYS A 143 -1.26 -10.99 -15.12
N ARG A 144 -0.95 -10.85 -13.83
CA ARG A 144 -1.86 -11.18 -12.74
C ARG A 144 -2.33 -9.93 -12.02
N VAL A 145 -3.63 -9.72 -11.95
CA VAL A 145 -4.22 -8.73 -11.04
C VAL A 145 -4.47 -9.40 -9.70
N LYS A 146 -3.65 -9.05 -8.71
CA LYS A 146 -3.84 -9.57 -7.35
C LYS A 146 -4.90 -8.74 -6.64
N ARG A 147 -6.02 -9.36 -6.34
CA ARG A 147 -7.07 -8.81 -5.48
C ARG A 147 -7.16 -9.62 -4.20
N PHE A 148 -7.49 -8.97 -3.13
CA PHE A 148 -7.82 -9.64 -1.88
C PHE A 148 -8.92 -10.67 -2.11
N GLN A 149 -8.68 -11.87 -1.62
CA GLN A 149 -9.64 -12.96 -1.63
C GLN A 149 -10.00 -13.26 -0.18
N PRO A 150 -11.20 -12.87 0.30
CA PRO A 150 -11.60 -13.18 1.66
C PRO A 150 -11.67 -14.69 1.86
N LYS A 151 -11.18 -15.17 3.01
CA LYS A 151 -11.13 -16.59 3.32
C LYS A 151 -12.31 -17.01 4.18
N GLY A 152 -13.05 -18.02 3.72
CA GLY A 152 -14.17 -18.61 4.45
C GLY A 152 -15.39 -17.69 4.56
N VAL A 153 -16.42 -18.16 5.25
CA VAL A 153 -17.68 -17.44 5.41
C VAL A 153 -17.49 -16.12 6.17
N MET A 154 -16.70 -16.14 7.24
CA MET A 154 -16.44 -14.93 8.05
C MET A 154 -15.70 -13.86 7.23
N GLY A 155 -14.68 -14.25 6.46
CA GLY A 155 -13.96 -13.30 5.60
C GLY A 155 -14.87 -12.65 4.57
N ASN A 156 -15.72 -13.43 3.91
CA ASN A 156 -16.71 -12.91 2.97
C ASN A 156 -17.72 -11.97 3.65
N ALA A 157 -18.22 -12.33 4.84
CA ALA A 157 -19.14 -11.49 5.61
C ALA A 157 -18.52 -10.14 5.97
N MET A 158 -17.24 -10.10 6.36
CA MET A 158 -16.52 -8.87 6.70
C MET A 158 -16.34 -7.90 5.51
N GLU A 159 -16.39 -8.41 4.27
CA GLU A 159 -16.30 -7.58 3.05
C GLU A 159 -17.68 -7.10 2.55
N MET A 160 -18.77 -7.52 3.17
CA MET A 160 -20.13 -7.03 2.83
C MET A 160 -20.35 -5.59 3.31
N ALA A 161 -21.18 -4.85 2.60
CA ALA A 161 -21.44 -3.43 2.88
C ALA A 161 -21.83 -3.13 4.34
N PRO A 162 -22.71 -3.89 5.02
CA PRO A 162 -23.03 -3.64 6.42
C PRO A 162 -21.84 -3.81 7.37
N ALA A 163 -21.05 -4.87 7.17
CA ALA A 163 -19.87 -5.13 7.98
C ALA A 163 -18.80 -4.05 7.79
N ARG A 164 -18.58 -3.63 6.54
CA ARG A 164 -17.68 -2.51 6.23
C ARG A 164 -18.12 -1.22 6.92
N ALA A 165 -19.41 -0.87 6.83
CA ALA A 165 -19.94 0.31 7.51
C ALA A 165 -19.71 0.25 9.01
N PHE A 166 -19.91 -0.91 9.64
CA PHE A 166 -19.62 -1.12 11.05
C PHE A 166 -18.12 -0.98 11.36
N ILE A 167 -17.23 -1.57 10.56
CA ILE A 167 -15.78 -1.46 10.71
C ILE A 167 -15.36 0.01 10.63
N PHE A 168 -15.80 0.75 9.61
CA PHE A 168 -15.50 2.17 9.45
C PHE A 168 -16.03 3.02 10.62
N SER A 169 -17.25 2.75 11.09
CA SER A 169 -17.82 3.44 12.25
C SER A 169 -16.96 3.24 13.51
N LYS A 170 -16.53 2.00 13.77
CA LYS A 170 -15.66 1.69 14.91
C LYS A 170 -14.27 2.33 14.80
N TRP A 171 -13.68 2.31 13.61
CA TRP A 171 -12.41 3.00 13.36
C TRP A 171 -12.53 4.50 13.58
N LYS A 172 -13.59 5.13 13.05
CA LYS A 172 -13.86 6.55 13.22
C LYS A 172 -14.02 6.93 14.70
N GLU A 173 -14.82 6.17 15.44
CA GLU A 173 -15.01 6.38 16.87
C GLU A 173 -13.70 6.24 17.65
N GLY A 174 -12.92 5.17 17.38
CA GLY A 174 -11.64 4.93 18.04
C GLY A 174 -10.63 6.03 17.73
N THR A 175 -10.54 6.46 16.49
CA THR A 175 -9.65 7.54 16.05
C THR A 175 -10.03 8.87 16.68
N ALA A 176 -11.31 9.21 16.70
CA ALA A 176 -11.79 10.44 17.34
C ALA A 176 -11.45 10.49 18.83
N LYS A 177 -11.59 9.35 19.55
CA LYS A 177 -11.17 9.24 20.95
C LYS A 177 -9.67 9.44 21.15
N GLN A 178 -8.83 8.87 20.27
CA GLN A 178 -7.37 8.98 20.37
C GLN A 178 -6.84 10.36 20.01
N THR A 179 -7.49 11.05 19.08
CA THR A 179 -7.04 12.36 18.56
C THR A 179 -7.81 13.53 19.18
N GLY A 180 -8.77 13.28 20.06
CA GLY A 180 -9.68 14.31 20.59
C GLY A 180 -10.53 14.98 19.50
N GLY A 181 -10.60 14.39 18.29
CA GLY A 181 -11.32 14.94 17.14
C GLY A 181 -10.61 16.11 16.44
N HIS A 182 -9.42 16.51 16.91
CA HIS A 182 -8.68 17.67 16.38
C HIS A 182 -7.71 17.31 15.25
N TYR A 183 -7.56 16.05 14.91
CA TYR A 183 -6.62 15.59 13.87
C TYR A 183 -7.39 14.93 12.70
N PRO A 184 -7.65 15.66 11.62
CA PRO A 184 -8.59 15.21 10.58
C PRO A 184 -8.05 14.11 9.66
N ALA A 185 -6.73 13.97 9.50
CA ALA A 185 -6.15 13.07 8.52
C ALA A 185 -6.59 11.60 8.66
N PRO A 186 -6.76 11.01 9.87
CA PRO A 186 -7.27 9.65 10.01
C PRO A 186 -8.81 9.55 10.07
N LEU A 187 -9.53 10.67 10.05
CA LEU A 187 -11.01 10.73 10.08
C LEU A 187 -11.62 10.75 8.69
#